data_eccf66e6eb094823d26c1f586cf2ea5d
#
_entry.id   eccf66e6eb094823d26c1f586cf2ea5d
#
_cell.length_a   1.000
_cell.length_b   1.000
_cell.length_c   1.000
_cell.angle_alpha   90.00
_cell.angle_beta   90.00
_cell.angle_gamma   90.00
#
_symmetry.space_group_name_H-M   'P 1'
#
loop_
_entity.id
_entity.type
_entity.pdbx_description
1 polymer ?
#
loop_
_entity_poly.entity_id
_entity_poly.type
_entity_poly.pdbx_seq_one_letter_code
_entity_poly.pdbx_strand_id
1 'polypeptide(L)' 'MLKDFLIQIGFSEKEAKVYLALLEVDHDSVADLSKKTGIKRTTVYPVLDYLKGKGLVKEITLKGKPYY' A
#
# COMPACT_ATOMS: atom_id res chain seq x y z
N MET A 1 16.42 -3.81 8.74
CA MET A 1 15.04 -4.24 8.47
C MET A 1 14.53 -3.62 7.21
N LEU A 2 13.61 -4.30 6.52
CA LEU A 2 13.12 -3.83 5.22
C LEU A 2 12.42 -2.46 5.33
N LYS A 3 11.64 -2.24 6.40
CA LYS A 3 10.98 -0.95 6.61
C LYS A 3 11.98 0.19 6.69
N ASP A 4 13.05 0.00 7.45
CA ASP A 4 14.08 1.02 7.60
C ASP A 4 14.78 1.29 6.27
N PHE A 5 15.03 0.24 5.50
CA PHE A 5 15.63 0.39 4.18
C PHE A 5 14.73 1.23 3.26
N LEU A 6 13.41 0.96 3.27
CA LEU A 6 12.47 1.72 2.44
C LEU A 6 12.44 3.20 2.82
N ILE A 7 12.50 3.50 4.12
CA ILE A 7 12.54 4.88 4.57
C ILE A 7 13.83 5.56 4.11
N GLN A 8 14.96 4.86 4.17
CA GLN A 8 16.24 5.41 3.72
C GLN A 8 16.23 5.77 2.24
N ILE A 9 15.52 5.02 1.41
CA ILE A 9 15.47 5.30 -0.03
C ILE A 9 14.34 6.25 -0.41
N GLY A 10 13.67 6.85 0.55
CA GLY A 10 12.71 7.93 0.28
C GLY A 10 11.26 7.64 0.57
N PHE A 11 10.91 6.45 1.08
CA PHE A 11 9.53 6.15 1.47
C PHE A 11 9.20 6.85 2.78
N SER A 12 7.99 7.39 2.90
CA SER A 12 7.48 7.81 4.20
C SER A 12 7.15 6.57 5.02
N GLU A 13 6.97 6.75 6.33
CA GLU A 13 6.61 5.63 7.20
C GLU A 13 5.29 4.98 6.76
N LYS A 14 4.29 5.79 6.40
CA LYS A 14 3.00 5.27 5.94
C LYS A 14 3.12 4.53 4.63
N GLU A 15 3.90 5.06 3.69
CA GLU A 15 4.15 4.39 2.41
C GLU A 15 4.84 3.05 2.62
N ALA A 16 5.82 3.00 3.50
CA ALA A 16 6.52 1.76 3.81
C ALA A 16 5.57 0.73 4.42
N LYS A 17 4.71 1.14 5.35
CA LYS A 17 3.75 0.22 5.98
C LYS A 17 2.79 -0.39 4.96
N VAL A 18 2.23 0.43 4.08
CA VAL A 18 1.29 -0.05 3.07
C VAL A 18 1.99 -0.98 2.10
N TYR A 19 3.17 -0.60 1.63
CA TYR A 19 3.93 -1.42 0.69
C TYR A 19 4.27 -2.79 1.29
N LEU A 20 4.75 -2.82 2.53
CA LEU A 20 5.10 -4.08 3.20
C LEU A 20 3.88 -4.96 3.43
N ALA A 21 2.74 -4.37 3.76
CA ALA A 21 1.50 -5.14 3.92
C ALA A 21 1.09 -5.80 2.61
N LEU A 22 1.29 -5.12 1.47
CA LEU A 22 0.99 -5.69 0.16
C LEU A 22 1.94 -6.81 -0.24
N LEU A 23 3.18 -6.79 0.25
CA LEU A 23 4.14 -7.86 -0.06
C LEU A 23 3.78 -9.19 0.59
N GLU A 24 2.94 -9.17 1.62
CA GLU A 24 2.55 -10.38 2.35
C GLU A 24 1.38 -11.12 1.70
N VAL A 25 0.72 -10.50 0.72
CA VAL A 25 -0.46 -11.07 0.07
C VAL A 25 -0.35 -10.86 -1.44
N ASP A 26 -1.16 -11.61 -2.21
CA ASP A 26 -1.20 -11.45 -3.66
C ASP A 26 -1.86 -10.13 -4.06
N HIS A 27 -2.93 -9.78 -3.35
CA HIS A 27 -3.64 -8.52 -3.55
C HIS A 27 -4.47 -8.23 -2.30
N ASP A 28 -4.83 -6.96 -2.11
CA ASP A 28 -5.61 -6.57 -0.94
C ASP A 28 -6.51 -5.39 -1.29
N SER A 29 -7.60 -5.24 -0.53
CA SER A 29 -8.50 -4.09 -0.67
C SER A 29 -8.02 -2.94 0.20
N VAL A 30 -8.52 -1.72 -0.07
CA VAL A 30 -8.20 -0.56 0.77
C VAL A 30 -8.69 -0.77 2.20
N ALA A 31 -9.87 -1.38 2.37
CA ALA A 31 -10.40 -1.65 3.70
C ALA A 31 -9.47 -2.57 4.49
N ASP A 32 -8.98 -3.63 3.86
CA ASP A 32 -8.08 -4.57 4.53
C ASP A 32 -6.72 -3.94 4.82
N LEU A 33 -6.19 -3.15 3.89
CA LEU A 33 -4.93 -2.42 4.11
C LEU A 33 -5.06 -1.45 5.27
N SER A 34 -6.19 -0.74 5.37
CA SER A 34 -6.44 0.16 6.47
C SER A 34 -6.43 -0.58 7.81
N LYS A 35 -7.09 -1.74 7.86
CA LYS A 35 -7.11 -2.56 9.08
C LYS A 35 -5.73 -3.07 9.47
N LYS A 36 -4.99 -3.59 8.51
CA LYS A 36 -3.67 -4.19 8.76
C LYS A 36 -2.64 -3.15 9.21
N THR A 37 -2.68 -1.98 8.60
CA THR A 37 -1.66 -0.95 8.86
C THR A 37 -2.04 0.01 9.96
N GLY A 38 -3.33 0.07 10.34
CA GLY A 38 -3.83 1.07 11.27
C GLY A 38 -3.92 2.47 10.67
N ILE A 39 -3.76 2.59 9.37
CA ILE A 39 -3.82 3.87 8.65
C ILE A 39 -5.23 4.10 8.15
N LYS A 40 -5.76 5.32 8.31
CA LYS A 40 -7.11 5.64 7.85
C LYS A 40 -7.23 5.46 6.35
N ARG A 41 -8.40 5.01 5.89
CA ARG A 41 -8.67 4.80 4.47
C ARG A 41 -8.39 6.04 3.64
N THR A 42 -8.76 7.21 4.16
CA THR A 42 -8.51 8.49 3.47
C THR A 42 -7.03 8.76 3.25
N THR A 43 -6.15 8.16 4.04
CA THR A 43 -4.70 8.26 3.87
C THR A 43 -4.16 7.14 2.99
N VAL A 44 -4.77 5.95 3.04
CA VAL A 44 -4.33 4.81 2.23
C VAL A 44 -4.46 5.10 0.74
N TYR A 45 -5.55 5.76 0.30
CA TYR A 45 -5.74 6.08 -1.13
C TYR A 45 -4.58 6.90 -1.72
N PRO A 46 -4.17 8.03 -1.11
CA PRO A 46 -3.02 8.78 -1.65
C PRO A 46 -1.72 7.98 -1.66
N VAL A 47 -1.52 7.12 -0.66
CA VAL A 47 -0.33 6.28 -0.60
C VAL A 47 -0.32 5.29 -1.76
N LEU A 48 -1.45 4.65 -2.03
CA LEU A 48 -1.56 3.72 -3.16
C LEU A 48 -1.37 4.43 -4.49
N ASP A 49 -1.90 5.64 -4.65
CA ASP A 49 -1.68 6.42 -5.87
C ASP A 49 -0.22 6.74 -6.07
N TYR A 50 0.48 7.09 -5.00
CA TYR A 50 1.92 7.34 -5.06
C TYR A 50 2.67 6.08 -5.50
N LEU A 51 2.37 4.94 -4.90
CA LEU A 51 3.03 3.68 -5.23
C LEU A 51 2.72 3.23 -6.67
N LYS A 52 1.50 3.44 -7.12
CA LYS A 52 1.12 3.16 -8.51
C LYS A 52 1.92 4.03 -9.47
N GLY A 53 2.06 5.31 -9.16
CA GLY A 53 2.83 6.23 -10.00
C GLY A 53 4.30 5.85 -10.10
N LYS A 54 4.84 5.18 -9.10
CA LYS A 54 6.21 4.67 -9.10
C LYS A 54 6.33 3.29 -9.76
N GLY A 55 5.21 2.68 -10.15
CA GLY A 55 5.24 1.35 -10.74
C GLY A 55 5.44 0.23 -9.73
N LEU A 56 5.27 0.51 -8.44
CA LEU A 56 5.52 -0.47 -7.38
C LEU A 56 4.30 -1.31 -7.06
N VAL A 57 3.10 -0.82 -7.35
CA VAL A 57 1.86 -1.58 -7.20
C VAL A 57 1.00 -1.38 -8.43
N LYS A 58 0.11 -2.34 -8.67
CA LYS A 58 -0.87 -2.28 -9.75
C LYS A 58 -2.26 -2.41 -9.15
N GLU A 59 -3.20 -1.66 -9.72
CA GLU A 59 -4.60 -1.79 -9.35
C GLU A 59 -5.25 -2.84 -10.23
N ILE A 60 -5.99 -3.79 -9.62
CA ILE A 60 -6.78 -4.77 -10.35
C ILE A 60 -8.23 -4.65 -9.88
N THR A 61 -9.16 -4.92 -10.79
CA THR A 61 -10.58 -4.88 -10.47
C THR A 61 -11.12 -6.30 -10.42
N LEU A 62 -11.63 -6.71 -9.25
CA LEU A 62 -12.23 -8.03 -9.06
C LEU A 62 -13.66 -7.83 -8.58
N LYS A 63 -14.63 -8.40 -9.31
CA LYS A 63 -16.06 -8.29 -8.97
C LYS A 63 -16.50 -6.84 -8.76
N GLY A 64 -15.98 -5.93 -9.59
CA GLY A 64 -16.33 -4.52 -9.52
C GLY A 64 -15.65 -3.74 -8.41
N LYS A 65 -14.71 -4.32 -7.68
CA LYS A 65 -14.00 -3.64 -6.59
C LYS A 65 -12.52 -3.54 -6.90
N PRO A 66 -11.87 -2.42 -6.52
CA PRO A 66 -10.43 -2.28 -6.74
C PRO A 66 -9.63 -3.04 -5.67
N TYR A 67 -8.58 -3.71 -6.12
CA TYR A 67 -7.59 -4.37 -5.27
C TYR A 67 -6.19 -3.95 -5.72
N TYR A 68 -5.23 -4.04 -4.81
CA TYR A 68 -3.86 -3.58 -5.06
C TYR A 68 -2.81 -4.63 -4.76
#